data_9abda1ec1a61971cf8bc60f3ef208452
#
_entry.id   9abda1ec1a61971cf8bc60f3ef208452
#
_cell.length_a   1.000
_cell.length_b   1.000
_cell.length_c   1.000
_cell.angle_alpha   90.00
_cell.angle_beta   90.00
_cell.angle_gamma   90.00
#
_symmetry.space_group_name_H-M   'P 1'
#
loop_
_entity.id
_entity.type
_entity.pdbx_description
1 polymer ?
#
loop_
_entity_poly.entity_id
_entity_poly.type
_entity_poly.pdbx_seq_one_letter_code
_entity_poly.pdbx_strand_id
1 'polypeptide(L)'
;MEYRLGTEHGIYTMDPACPPVLWMKSGDTVDLECGTWDDGVRDYARELSLAEGGLDINPATGPVGVREARPGDTLALSILDLEVRD
;
A
#
# COMPACT_ATOMS: atom_id res chain seq x y z
N MET A 1 10.38 -11.69 -12.75
CA MET A 1 11.09 -10.90 -11.74
C MET A 1 10.28 -10.82 -10.47
N GLU A 2 10.91 -11.03 -9.37
CA GLU A 2 10.26 -10.90 -8.08
C GLU A 2 10.77 -9.66 -7.35
N TYR A 3 9.85 -8.97 -6.66
CA TYR A 3 10.14 -7.79 -5.88
C TYR A 3 9.59 -7.95 -4.48
N ARG A 4 10.06 -7.13 -3.56
CA ARG A 4 9.57 -7.10 -2.19
C ARG A 4 9.45 -5.66 -1.71
N LEU A 5 8.32 -5.34 -1.09
CA LEU A 5 8.09 -4.04 -0.45
C LEU A 5 7.71 -4.26 1.01
N GLY A 6 8.41 -3.60 1.91
CA GLY A 6 8.13 -3.63 3.33
C GLY A 6 7.16 -2.55 3.78
N THR A 7 6.83 -2.57 5.05
CA THR A 7 5.87 -1.63 5.66
C THR A 7 6.36 -0.19 5.68
N GLU A 8 7.64 0.07 5.46
CA GLU A 8 8.18 1.43 5.35
C GLU A 8 7.61 2.20 4.16
N HIS A 9 7.02 1.50 3.21
CA HIS A 9 6.36 2.08 2.04
C HIS A 9 4.85 2.20 2.21
N GLY A 10 4.38 2.37 3.45
CA GLY A 10 2.96 2.53 3.72
C GLY A 10 2.45 3.92 3.34
N ILE A 11 1.27 3.97 2.74
CA ILE A 11 0.57 5.22 2.42
C ILE A 11 -0.83 5.19 3.02
N TYR A 12 -1.35 6.36 3.38
CA TYR A 12 -2.65 6.49 4.01
C TYR A 12 -3.69 7.14 3.11
N THR A 13 -3.25 7.70 1.99
CA THR A 13 -4.12 8.34 1.01
C THR A 13 -3.79 7.80 -0.37
N MET A 14 -4.81 7.36 -1.09
CA MET A 14 -4.63 6.91 -2.47
C MET A 14 -4.78 8.12 -3.39
N ASP A 15 -3.65 8.71 -3.74
CA ASP A 15 -3.57 9.94 -4.51
C ASP A 15 -2.77 9.68 -5.78
N PRO A 16 -3.30 10.03 -6.95
CA PRO A 16 -2.56 9.87 -8.22
C PRO A 16 -1.24 10.65 -8.25
N ALA A 17 -1.10 11.69 -7.42
CA ALA A 17 0.15 12.44 -7.31
C ALA A 17 1.21 11.72 -6.49
N CYS A 18 0.85 10.65 -5.75
CA CYS A 18 1.79 9.87 -4.97
C CYS A 18 2.65 9.01 -5.91
N PRO A 19 3.98 9.23 -5.99
CA PRO A 19 4.82 8.51 -6.94
C PRO A 19 4.97 7.04 -6.55
N PRO A 20 4.99 6.14 -7.52
CA PRO A 20 5.28 4.73 -7.23
C PRO A 20 6.68 4.56 -6.63
N VAL A 21 6.78 3.66 -5.64
CA VAL A 21 8.07 3.30 -5.03
C VAL A 21 8.72 2.12 -5.73
N LEU A 22 7.98 1.45 -6.61
CA LEU A 22 8.44 0.31 -7.38
C LEU A 22 7.72 0.30 -8.73
N TRP A 23 8.45 0.00 -9.79
CA TRP A 23 7.89 -0.21 -11.11
C TRP A 23 8.08 -1.67 -11.53
N MET A 24 6.99 -2.35 -11.87
CA MET A 24 7.00 -3.73 -12.34
C MET A 24 6.50 -3.81 -13.77
N LYS A 25 6.77 -4.94 -14.39
CA LYS A 25 6.21 -5.30 -15.68
C LYS A 25 5.08 -6.30 -15.49
N SER A 26 4.17 -6.38 -16.46
CA SER A 26 3.18 -7.44 -16.50
C SER A 26 3.87 -8.80 -16.40
N GLY A 27 3.35 -9.68 -15.56
CA GLY A 27 3.94 -10.99 -15.29
C GLY A 27 4.93 -11.02 -14.13
N ASP A 28 5.38 -9.88 -13.64
CA ASP A 28 6.23 -9.82 -12.46
C ASP A 28 5.44 -10.11 -11.19
N THR A 29 6.15 -10.51 -10.15
CA THR A 29 5.58 -10.82 -8.83
C THR A 29 6.15 -9.89 -7.78
N VAL A 30 5.31 -9.46 -6.85
CA VAL A 30 5.75 -8.67 -5.71
C VAL A 30 5.22 -9.27 -4.42
N ASP A 31 6.09 -9.31 -3.41
CA ASP A 31 5.75 -9.69 -2.05
C ASP A 31 5.52 -8.39 -1.26
N LEU A 32 4.29 -8.15 -0.84
CA LEU A 32 3.90 -6.94 -0.12
C LEU A 32 3.73 -7.26 1.36
N GLU A 33 4.53 -6.58 2.19
CA GLU A 33 4.36 -6.64 3.64
C GLU A 33 3.44 -5.50 4.04
N CYS A 34 2.28 -5.83 4.59
CA CYS A 34 1.24 -4.86 4.90
C CYS A 34 1.22 -4.53 6.38
N GLY A 35 0.96 -3.26 6.71
CA GLY A 35 0.78 -2.82 8.07
C GLY A 35 -0.61 -3.13 8.60
N THR A 36 -0.79 -2.96 9.92
CA THR A 36 -2.10 -3.09 10.55
C THR A 36 -2.84 -1.75 10.48
N TRP A 37 -4.15 -1.81 10.72
CA TRP A 37 -4.99 -0.61 10.62
C TRP A 37 -4.56 0.51 11.57
N ASP A 38 -3.90 0.16 12.67
CA ASP A 38 -3.49 1.11 13.73
C ASP A 38 -2.00 1.45 13.73
N ASP A 39 -1.24 1.02 12.71
CA ASP A 39 0.21 1.25 12.67
C ASP A 39 0.59 2.73 12.71
N GLY A 40 -0.26 3.61 12.21
CA GLY A 40 -0.02 5.04 12.22
C GLY A 40 -0.49 5.76 13.48
N VAL A 41 -1.04 5.04 14.45
CA VAL A 41 -1.64 5.63 15.65
C VAL A 41 -1.03 5.00 16.89
N ARG A 42 -0.30 5.78 17.68
CA ARG A 42 0.32 5.32 18.93
C ARG A 42 -0.65 5.33 20.10
N ASP A 43 -1.51 6.31 20.13
CA ASP A 43 -2.56 6.47 21.13
C ASP A 43 -3.84 6.80 20.38
N TYR A 44 -4.61 5.77 20.09
CA TYR A 44 -5.79 5.89 19.25
C TYR A 44 -6.82 6.87 19.79
N ALA A 45 -7.09 6.81 21.09
CA ALA A 45 -8.09 7.68 21.70
C ALA A 45 -7.69 9.16 21.63
N ARG A 46 -6.42 9.45 21.85
CA ARG A 46 -5.89 10.80 21.77
C ARG A 46 -5.87 11.31 20.33
N GLU A 47 -5.37 10.49 19.41
CA GLU A 47 -5.30 10.85 18.00
C GLU A 47 -6.69 11.10 17.44
N LEU A 48 -7.66 10.27 17.83
CA LEU A 48 -9.04 10.42 17.39
C LEU A 48 -9.62 11.74 17.85
N SER A 49 -9.32 12.17 19.08
CA SER A 49 -9.84 13.43 19.63
C SER A 49 -9.17 14.66 19.03
N LEU A 50 -7.96 14.54 18.53
CA LEU A 50 -7.21 15.66 17.95
C LEU A 50 -7.34 15.77 16.44
N ALA A 51 -7.81 14.74 15.78
CA ALA A 51 -7.87 14.70 14.32
C ALA A 51 -8.98 15.59 13.77
N GLU A 52 -8.64 16.53 12.91
CA GLU A 52 -9.60 17.39 12.23
C GLU A 52 -9.95 16.86 10.83
N GLY A 53 -9.00 16.22 10.18
CA GLY A 53 -9.16 15.70 8.83
C GLY A 53 -9.15 14.18 8.75
N GLY A 54 -9.25 13.50 9.87
CA GLY A 54 -9.17 12.05 9.97
C GLY A 54 -7.84 11.59 10.53
N LEU A 55 -7.72 10.30 10.74
CA LEU A 55 -6.51 9.68 11.28
C LEU A 55 -5.73 8.98 10.18
N ASP A 56 -4.40 8.91 10.35
CA ASP A 56 -3.55 8.08 9.52
C ASP A 56 -3.66 6.64 10.01
N ILE A 57 -4.73 5.97 9.59
CA ILE A 57 -5.00 4.57 9.94
C ILE A 57 -5.13 3.74 8.67
N ASN A 58 -4.96 2.45 8.80
CA ASN A 58 -5.12 1.49 7.71
C ASN A 58 -4.19 1.76 6.53
N PRO A 59 -2.87 1.69 6.74
CA PRO A 59 -1.91 1.97 5.68
C PRO A 59 -1.97 0.94 4.56
N ALA A 60 -1.73 1.39 3.34
CA ALA A 60 -1.54 0.54 2.17
C ALA A 60 -0.07 0.57 1.75
N THR A 61 0.47 -0.59 1.42
CA THR A 61 1.86 -0.69 0.96
C THR A 61 1.95 -0.41 -0.53
N GLY A 62 2.78 0.53 -0.89
CA GLY A 62 2.97 0.94 -2.27
C GLY A 62 3.28 2.44 -2.38
N PRO A 63 2.90 3.10 -3.46
CA PRO A 63 2.25 2.55 -4.65
C PRO A 63 3.20 1.71 -5.53
N VAL A 64 2.63 0.79 -6.27
CA VAL A 64 3.37 0.02 -7.27
C VAL A 64 2.91 0.46 -8.66
N GLY A 65 3.85 0.88 -9.50
CA GLY A 65 3.57 1.23 -10.88
C GLY A 65 3.73 0.02 -11.78
N VAL A 66 2.92 -0.05 -12.82
CA VAL A 66 3.04 -1.07 -13.85
C VAL A 66 3.52 -0.40 -15.13
N ARG A 67 4.67 -0.84 -15.63
CA ARG A 67 5.26 -0.26 -16.83
C ARG A 67 4.34 -0.47 -18.03
N GLU A 68 4.23 0.55 -18.86
CA GLU A 68 3.42 0.55 -20.08
C GLU A 68 1.91 0.51 -19.85
N ALA A 69 1.44 0.47 -18.60
CA ALA A 69 0.02 0.57 -18.31
C ALA A 69 -0.50 1.99 -18.57
N ARG A 70 -1.72 2.09 -19.09
CA ARG A 70 -2.36 3.35 -19.44
C ARG A 70 -3.75 3.44 -18.82
N PRO A 71 -4.28 4.65 -18.60
CA PRO A 71 -5.66 4.79 -18.16
C PRO A 71 -6.62 4.06 -19.09
N GLY A 72 -7.55 3.32 -18.51
CA GLY A 72 -8.51 2.50 -19.25
C GLY A 72 -8.09 1.05 -19.39
N ASP A 73 -6.84 0.71 -19.11
CA ASP A 73 -6.38 -0.66 -19.13
C ASP A 73 -7.00 -1.46 -17.98
N THR A 74 -7.12 -2.77 -18.19
CA THR A 74 -7.61 -3.68 -17.15
C THR A 74 -6.43 -4.25 -16.37
N LEU A 75 -6.47 -4.16 -15.05
CA LEU A 75 -5.49 -4.76 -14.17
C LEU A 75 -5.99 -6.12 -13.69
N ALA A 76 -5.25 -7.17 -14.01
CA ALA A 76 -5.53 -8.51 -13.52
C ALA A 76 -4.50 -8.88 -12.46
N LEU A 77 -4.96 -9.20 -11.26
CA LEU A 77 -4.12 -9.59 -10.15
C LEU A 77 -4.36 -11.05 -9.79
N SER A 78 -3.27 -11.79 -9.62
CA SER A 78 -3.34 -13.15 -9.09
C SER A 78 -2.74 -13.15 -7.68
N ILE A 79 -3.52 -13.53 -6.70
CA ILE A 79 -3.03 -13.70 -5.33
C ILE A 79 -2.41 -15.09 -5.24
N LEU A 80 -1.08 -15.14 -5.21
CA LEU A 80 -0.35 -16.41 -5.20
C LEU A 80 -0.24 -17.00 -3.80
N ASP A 81 -0.17 -16.13 -2.79
CA ASP A 81 -0.08 -16.54 -1.39
C ASP A 81 -0.56 -15.40 -0.51
N LEU A 82 -1.11 -15.74 0.64
CA LEU A 82 -1.56 -14.76 1.62
C LEU A 82 -1.27 -15.31 3.01
N GLU A 83 -0.43 -14.60 3.76
CA GLU A 83 -0.05 -14.99 5.10
C GLU A 83 -0.45 -13.90 6.09
N VAL A 84 -1.16 -14.29 7.15
CA VAL A 84 -1.57 -13.40 8.22
C VAL A 84 -0.61 -13.58 9.39
N ARG A 85 -0.07 -12.47 9.89
CA ARG A 85 0.83 -12.46 11.04
C ARG A 85 0.13 -11.84 12.24
N ASP A 86 0.39 -12.42 13.38
CA ASP A 86 -0.11 -11.90 14.65
C ASP A 86 0.76 -10.75 15.18
#